data_684f44376d400112493c88dbcf20b674
#
_entry.id   684f44376d400112493c88dbcf20b674
#
_cell.length_a   1.000
_cell.length_b   1.000
_cell.length_c   1.000
_cell.angle_alpha   90.00
_cell.angle_beta   90.00
_cell.angle_gamma   90.00
#
_symmetry.space_group_name_H-M   'P 1'
#
loop_
_entity.id
_entity.type
_entity.pdbx_description
1 polymer ?
#
loop_
_entity_poly.entity_id
_entity_poly.type
_entity_poly.pdbx_seq_one_letter_code
_entity_poly.pdbx_strand_id
1 'polypeptide(L)'
;MENFKKCGAIVPDTFYPVPKLQDYVHLGTVKSFAKGSTVVFPGEEPHAIIYVLSGKIRVDLVFDDDRERLMYFAGMHTFVGRLFETYHNLHIIAMEDSKVCLFNEEQLARIFREDQQIIFDVIRNYLSKTSYYMRQVAEMDYFNPAVRVIRLLYELCNSKGTAETNYCEVNNDLSLTSISEITGAHYVTVSKALGYLKRHHILEKKREKIFVYDMEKLKMLTHETHIFTGHESNPVS
;
A
#
# COMPACT_ATOMS: atom_id res chain seq x y z
N MET A 1 -3.18 -16.65 16.59
CA MET A 1 -3.46 -15.29 17.17
C MET A 1 -2.24 -14.38 17.24
N GLU A 2 -1.14 -14.69 16.59
CA GLU A 2 0.13 -13.96 16.79
C GLU A 2 0.46 -12.84 15.79
N ASN A 3 -0.29 -12.64 14.73
CA ASN A 3 0.08 -11.68 13.68
C ASN A 3 -0.75 -10.38 13.62
N PHE A 4 -1.57 -10.09 14.63
CA PHE A 4 -2.40 -8.87 14.63
C PHE A 4 -1.71 -7.60 15.15
N LYS A 5 -0.45 -7.66 15.56
CA LYS A 5 0.30 -6.51 16.13
C LYS A 5 0.69 -5.41 15.13
N LYS A 6 0.38 -5.56 13.84
CA LYS A 6 0.80 -4.59 12.81
C LYS A 6 -0.34 -4.07 11.90
N CYS A 7 -1.57 -4.14 12.34
CA CYS A 7 -2.68 -3.47 11.65
C CYS A 7 -2.60 -1.97 11.96
N GLY A 8 -1.91 -1.24 11.12
CA GLY A 8 -1.63 0.20 11.31
C GLY A 8 -0.47 0.65 10.45
N ALA A 9 -0.04 -0.20 9.54
CA ALA A 9 1.05 0.11 8.63
C ALA A 9 0.67 1.26 7.69
N ILE A 10 1.59 2.18 7.51
CA ILE A 10 1.51 3.24 6.48
C ILE A 10 1.63 2.63 5.08
N VAL A 11 2.03 1.36 5.00
CA VAL A 11 2.24 0.62 3.76
C VAL A 11 0.89 0.15 3.20
N PRO A 12 0.52 0.51 1.97
CA PRO A 12 -0.81 0.29 1.40
C PRO A 12 -1.03 -1.13 0.85
N ASP A 13 -0.39 -2.15 1.39
CA ASP A 13 -0.48 -3.55 0.90
C ASP A 13 -0.64 -4.59 2.02
N THR A 14 -0.87 -4.18 3.26
CA THR A 14 -0.94 -5.06 4.44
C THR A 14 -2.37 -5.12 4.96
N PHE A 15 -3.29 -5.69 4.18
CA PHE A 15 -4.69 -5.84 4.58
C PHE A 15 -4.97 -7.26 5.05
N TYR A 16 -6.03 -7.39 5.87
CA TYR A 16 -6.45 -8.68 6.38
C TYR A 16 -6.83 -9.62 5.22
N PRO A 17 -6.23 -10.81 5.10
CA PRO A 17 -6.55 -11.74 4.03
C PRO A 17 -7.87 -12.48 4.28
N VAL A 18 -8.49 -12.94 3.20
CA VAL A 18 -9.72 -13.75 3.22
C VAL A 18 -9.44 -15.11 2.55
N PRO A 19 -8.58 -15.97 3.13
CA PRO A 19 -8.09 -17.16 2.45
C PRO A 19 -9.19 -18.19 2.15
N LYS A 20 -10.20 -18.31 2.98
CA LYS A 20 -11.32 -19.25 2.78
C LYS A 20 -12.13 -18.99 1.51
N LEU A 21 -12.11 -17.76 0.99
CA LEU A 21 -12.81 -17.43 -0.25
C LEU A 21 -12.22 -18.21 -1.46
N GLN A 22 -10.99 -18.70 -1.34
CA GLN A 22 -10.35 -19.54 -2.35
C GLN A 22 -11.08 -20.86 -2.56
N ASP A 23 -11.73 -21.41 -1.55
CA ASP A 23 -12.45 -22.68 -1.64
C ASP A 23 -13.68 -22.56 -2.56
N TYR A 24 -14.16 -21.34 -2.79
CA TYR A 24 -15.34 -21.00 -3.58
C TYR A 24 -15.02 -20.48 -4.98
N VAL A 25 -13.77 -20.52 -5.41
CA VAL A 25 -13.36 -20.03 -6.76
C VAL A 25 -14.13 -20.70 -7.88
N HIS A 26 -14.59 -21.94 -7.68
CA HIS A 26 -15.41 -22.67 -8.63
C HIS A 26 -16.80 -22.04 -8.91
N LEU A 27 -17.27 -21.14 -8.03
CA LEU A 27 -18.53 -20.39 -8.21
C LEU A 27 -18.33 -19.09 -8.97
N GLY A 28 -17.11 -18.58 -9.06
CA GLY A 28 -16.79 -17.31 -9.70
C GLY A 28 -16.23 -17.47 -11.12
N THR A 29 -15.86 -16.33 -11.70
CA THR A 29 -15.19 -16.30 -13.01
C THR A 29 -13.71 -15.96 -12.84
N VAL A 30 -12.84 -16.90 -13.22
CA VAL A 30 -11.39 -16.71 -13.13
C VAL A 30 -10.86 -16.03 -14.39
N LYS A 31 -10.06 -14.96 -14.20
CA LYS A 31 -9.37 -14.24 -15.27
C LYS A 31 -7.88 -14.10 -14.96
N SER A 32 -7.05 -14.07 -16.00
CA SER A 32 -5.60 -13.83 -15.90
C SER A 32 -5.26 -12.52 -16.60
N PHE A 33 -4.36 -11.77 -15.99
CA PHE A 33 -3.91 -10.46 -16.48
C PHE A 33 -2.39 -10.45 -16.49
N ALA A 34 -1.80 -10.03 -17.62
CA ALA A 34 -0.37 -9.81 -17.71
C ALA A 34 0.04 -8.56 -16.93
N LYS A 35 1.29 -8.50 -16.50
CA LYS A 35 1.87 -7.31 -15.88
C LYS A 35 1.61 -6.05 -16.72
N GLY A 36 1.10 -5.00 -16.09
CA GLY A 36 0.80 -3.70 -16.70
C GLY A 36 -0.56 -3.63 -17.41
N SER A 37 -1.32 -4.74 -17.50
CA SER A 37 -2.65 -4.69 -18.09
C SER A 37 -3.70 -4.14 -17.12
N THR A 38 -4.69 -3.44 -17.67
CA THR A 38 -5.84 -2.93 -16.92
C THR A 38 -6.83 -4.04 -16.62
N VAL A 39 -7.21 -4.15 -15.36
CA VAL A 39 -8.22 -5.09 -14.84
C VAL A 39 -9.61 -4.44 -14.88
N VAL A 40 -9.70 -3.15 -14.53
CA VAL A 40 -10.91 -2.33 -14.61
C VAL A 40 -10.51 -0.95 -15.14
N PHE A 41 -11.14 -0.52 -16.21
CA PHE A 41 -10.93 0.81 -16.79
C PHE A 41 -11.67 1.91 -16.00
N PRO A 42 -11.16 3.15 -15.99
CA PRO A 42 -11.89 4.28 -15.48
C PRO A 42 -13.30 4.36 -16.13
N GLY A 43 -14.30 4.61 -15.30
CA GLY A 43 -15.71 4.65 -15.76
C GLY A 43 -16.39 3.30 -15.89
N GLU A 44 -15.67 2.18 -15.79
CA GLU A 44 -16.31 0.88 -15.69
C GLU A 44 -16.84 0.61 -14.28
N GLU A 45 -18.06 0.11 -14.21
CA GLU A 45 -18.65 -0.37 -12.96
C GLU A 45 -18.51 -1.90 -12.90
N PRO A 46 -17.52 -2.42 -12.15
CA PRO A 46 -17.44 -3.86 -11.96
C PRO A 46 -18.61 -4.30 -11.07
N HIS A 47 -19.58 -5.01 -11.64
CA HIS A 47 -20.68 -5.65 -10.89
C HIS A 47 -20.22 -6.91 -10.13
N ALA A 48 -18.95 -6.91 -9.68
CA ALA A 48 -18.32 -8.04 -9.04
C ALA A 48 -17.22 -7.61 -8.08
N ILE A 49 -17.01 -8.41 -7.04
CA ILE A 49 -15.78 -8.35 -6.24
C ILE A 49 -14.67 -9.06 -6.99
N ILE A 50 -13.49 -8.44 -7.03
CA ILE A 50 -12.27 -8.98 -7.62
C ILE A 50 -11.43 -9.60 -6.51
N TYR A 51 -11.39 -10.91 -6.42
CA TYR A 51 -10.59 -11.64 -5.46
C TYR A 51 -9.25 -12.04 -6.07
N VAL A 52 -8.14 -11.68 -5.43
CA VAL A 52 -6.79 -11.93 -5.95
C VAL A 52 -6.34 -13.32 -5.54
N LEU A 53 -6.16 -14.20 -6.55
CA LEU A 53 -5.67 -15.57 -6.37
C LEU A 53 -4.13 -15.63 -6.37
N SER A 54 -3.50 -14.84 -7.23
CA SER A 54 -2.05 -14.68 -7.29
C SER A 54 -1.69 -13.35 -7.92
N GLY A 55 -0.47 -12.89 -7.66
CA GLY A 55 0.01 -11.62 -8.15
C GLY A 55 -0.39 -10.44 -7.24
N LYS A 56 -0.26 -9.24 -7.79
CA LYS A 56 -0.51 -7.97 -7.10
C LYS A 56 -1.19 -6.99 -8.02
N ILE A 57 -2.27 -6.40 -7.57
CA ILE A 57 -3.01 -5.37 -8.30
C ILE A 57 -2.94 -4.03 -7.58
N ARG A 58 -2.81 -2.97 -8.36
CA ARG A 58 -2.85 -1.57 -7.94
C ARG A 58 -4.27 -1.05 -8.12
N VAL A 59 -4.74 -0.29 -7.16
CA VAL A 59 -6.05 0.37 -7.19
C VAL A 59 -5.83 1.87 -7.07
N ASP A 60 -6.22 2.59 -8.10
CA ASP A 60 -6.18 4.04 -8.16
C ASP A 60 -7.60 4.62 -8.15
N LEU A 61 -7.75 5.78 -7.51
CA LEU A 61 -8.91 6.63 -7.62
C LEU A 61 -8.66 7.63 -8.74
N VAL A 62 -9.60 7.72 -9.67
CA VAL A 62 -9.57 8.70 -10.78
C VAL A 62 -10.49 9.87 -10.43
N PHE A 63 -9.94 11.08 -10.50
CA PHE A 63 -10.69 12.31 -10.27
C PHE A 63 -11.30 12.84 -11.58
N ASP A 64 -12.22 13.81 -11.48
CA ASP A 64 -12.93 14.42 -12.62
C ASP A 64 -11.98 15.11 -13.63
N ASP A 65 -10.77 15.43 -13.22
CA ASP A 65 -9.71 16.03 -14.04
C ASP A 65 -8.67 14.99 -14.55
N ASP A 66 -9.06 13.73 -14.59
CA ASP A 66 -8.25 12.58 -15.02
C ASP A 66 -6.97 12.33 -14.20
N ARG A 67 -6.79 13.03 -13.08
CA ARG A 67 -5.71 12.70 -12.17
C ARG A 67 -5.99 11.41 -11.44
N GLU A 68 -4.96 10.57 -11.31
CA GLU A 68 -5.03 9.32 -10.57
C GLU A 68 -4.32 9.45 -9.22
N ARG A 69 -4.88 8.83 -8.21
CA ARG A 69 -4.26 8.71 -6.90
C ARG A 69 -4.23 7.25 -6.47
N LEU A 70 -3.03 6.76 -6.17
CA LEU A 70 -2.87 5.45 -5.56
C LEU A 70 -3.65 5.37 -4.25
N MET A 71 -4.57 4.41 -4.20
CA MET A 71 -5.32 4.07 -3.01
C MET A 71 -4.62 2.97 -2.22
N TYR A 72 -4.40 1.83 -2.85
CA TYR A 72 -3.72 0.70 -2.23
C TYR A 72 -3.31 -0.37 -3.25
N PHE A 73 -2.53 -1.33 -2.77
CA PHE A 73 -2.25 -2.57 -3.51
C PHE A 73 -3.02 -3.73 -2.87
N ALA A 74 -3.56 -4.61 -3.69
CA ALA A 74 -4.19 -5.84 -3.27
C ALA A 74 -3.33 -7.03 -3.72
N GLY A 75 -2.86 -7.81 -2.77
CA GLY A 75 -2.12 -9.04 -3.01
C GLY A 75 -3.01 -10.28 -2.83
N MET A 76 -2.36 -11.44 -2.85
CA MET A 76 -3.04 -12.74 -2.72
C MET A 76 -3.96 -12.80 -1.50
N HIS A 77 -5.12 -13.42 -1.65
CA HIS A 77 -6.18 -13.57 -0.65
C HIS A 77 -6.83 -12.26 -0.19
N THR A 78 -6.60 -11.16 -0.86
CA THR A 78 -7.36 -9.93 -0.65
C THR A 78 -8.35 -9.72 -1.79
N PHE A 79 -9.26 -8.78 -1.61
CA PHE A 79 -10.22 -8.46 -2.65
C PHE A 79 -10.28 -6.95 -2.89
N VAL A 80 -10.70 -6.61 -4.09
CA VAL A 80 -10.97 -5.25 -4.54
C VAL A 80 -12.39 -5.22 -5.07
N GLY A 81 -13.07 -4.11 -4.91
CA GLY A 81 -14.40 -3.90 -5.42
C GLY A 81 -15.35 -3.44 -4.34
N ARG A 82 -16.59 -3.31 -4.71
CA ARG A 82 -17.64 -2.70 -3.90
C ARG A 82 -18.67 -3.75 -3.57
N LEU A 83 -19.07 -3.78 -2.30
CA LEU A 83 -20.29 -4.49 -1.89
C LEU A 83 -21.53 -3.60 -2.06
N PHE A 84 -21.32 -2.29 -2.29
CA PHE A 84 -22.40 -1.29 -2.43
C PHE A 84 -22.04 -0.31 -3.54
N GLU A 85 -23.04 0.28 -4.16
CA GLU A 85 -22.86 1.37 -5.11
C GLU A 85 -22.18 2.55 -4.42
N THR A 86 -21.03 2.95 -4.93
CA THR A 86 -20.29 4.13 -4.50
C THR A 86 -19.77 4.86 -5.72
N TYR A 87 -19.83 6.19 -5.72
CA TYR A 87 -19.41 7.06 -6.82
C TYR A 87 -17.88 7.16 -6.92
N HIS A 88 -17.18 6.04 -6.99
CA HIS A 88 -15.73 6.10 -7.15
C HIS A 88 -15.33 5.55 -8.51
N ASN A 89 -14.72 6.41 -9.31
CA ASN A 89 -14.07 6.03 -10.55
C ASN A 89 -12.74 5.37 -10.22
N LEU A 90 -12.60 4.09 -10.49
CA LEU A 90 -11.40 3.32 -10.17
C LEU A 90 -10.68 2.89 -11.45
N HIS A 91 -9.36 3.01 -11.42
CA HIS A 91 -8.47 2.35 -12.37
C HIS A 91 -7.74 1.23 -11.64
N ILE A 92 -7.88 0.00 -12.11
CA ILE A 92 -7.29 -1.18 -11.47
C ILE A 92 -6.31 -1.83 -12.44
N ILE A 93 -5.05 -1.98 -12.03
CA ILE A 93 -3.93 -2.38 -12.89
C ILE A 93 -3.19 -3.58 -12.27
N ALA A 94 -2.84 -4.55 -13.08
CA ALA A 94 -1.98 -5.66 -12.68
C ALA A 94 -0.51 -5.20 -12.58
N MET A 95 0.09 -5.27 -11.39
CA MET A 95 1.49 -4.86 -11.16
C MET A 95 2.48 -5.96 -11.54
N GLU A 96 2.02 -7.19 -11.59
CA GLU A 96 2.72 -8.38 -12.03
C GLU A 96 1.70 -9.32 -12.69
N ASP A 97 2.14 -10.42 -13.30
CA ASP A 97 1.23 -11.42 -13.83
C ASP A 97 0.29 -11.90 -12.74
N SER A 98 -0.98 -11.61 -12.89
CA SER A 98 -1.98 -11.75 -11.82
C SER A 98 -3.14 -12.61 -12.26
N LYS A 99 -3.67 -13.39 -11.31
CA LYS A 99 -4.87 -14.20 -11.50
C LYS A 99 -5.91 -13.77 -10.47
N VAL A 100 -7.12 -13.51 -10.94
CA VAL A 100 -8.22 -13.06 -10.09
C VAL A 100 -9.46 -13.90 -10.31
N CYS A 101 -10.32 -13.97 -9.31
CA CYS A 101 -11.67 -14.52 -9.42
C CYS A 101 -12.70 -13.40 -9.21
N LEU A 102 -13.63 -13.29 -10.11
CA LEU A 102 -14.74 -12.34 -10.05
C LEU A 102 -15.96 -13.02 -9.43
N PHE A 103 -16.47 -12.44 -8.36
CA PHE A 103 -17.71 -12.89 -7.71
C PHE A 103 -18.76 -11.79 -7.81
N ASN A 104 -19.91 -12.09 -8.42
CA ASN A 104 -21.05 -11.20 -8.38
C ASN A 104 -21.79 -11.27 -7.04
N GLU A 105 -22.77 -10.39 -6.84
CA GLU A 105 -23.52 -10.30 -5.59
C GLU A 105 -24.26 -11.59 -5.23
N GLU A 106 -24.88 -12.26 -6.22
CA GLU A 106 -25.61 -13.51 -6.02
C GLU A 106 -24.70 -14.66 -5.56
N GLN A 107 -23.52 -14.76 -6.18
CA GLN A 107 -22.50 -15.74 -5.80
C GLN A 107 -21.98 -15.50 -4.39
N LEU A 108 -21.72 -14.23 -4.03
CA LEU A 108 -21.31 -13.88 -2.66
C LEU A 108 -22.39 -14.17 -1.65
N ALA A 109 -23.66 -13.83 -1.95
CA ALA A 109 -24.77 -14.12 -1.07
C ALA A 109 -24.94 -15.63 -0.81
N ARG A 110 -24.65 -16.45 -1.84
CA ARG A 110 -24.59 -17.91 -1.69
C ARG A 110 -23.44 -18.33 -0.79
N ILE A 111 -22.22 -17.86 -1.05
CA ILE A 111 -21.02 -18.16 -0.24
C ILE A 111 -21.25 -17.79 1.23
N PHE A 112 -21.79 -16.61 1.50
CA PHE A 112 -22.04 -16.13 2.86
C PHE A 112 -23.09 -16.97 3.62
N ARG A 113 -24.04 -17.58 2.91
CA ARG A 113 -24.99 -18.52 3.53
C ARG A 113 -24.34 -19.87 3.86
N GLU A 114 -23.39 -20.32 3.00
CA GLU A 114 -22.70 -21.58 3.20
C GLU A 114 -21.60 -21.50 4.28
N ASP A 115 -20.84 -20.39 4.31
CA ASP A 115 -19.79 -20.14 5.33
C ASP A 115 -19.87 -18.71 5.87
N GLN A 116 -20.57 -18.55 7.00
CA GLN A 116 -20.70 -17.25 7.67
C GLN A 116 -19.36 -16.68 8.18
N GLN A 117 -18.34 -17.52 8.39
CA GLN A 117 -17.03 -17.05 8.82
C GLN A 117 -16.39 -16.12 7.77
N ILE A 118 -16.65 -16.36 6.49
CA ILE A 118 -16.16 -15.50 5.40
C ILE A 118 -16.69 -14.07 5.53
N ILE A 119 -17.90 -13.87 6.04
CA ILE A 119 -18.46 -12.53 6.29
C ILE A 119 -17.58 -11.76 7.26
N PHE A 120 -17.16 -12.39 8.35
CA PHE A 120 -16.28 -11.75 9.33
C PHE A 120 -14.91 -11.44 8.75
N ASP A 121 -14.37 -12.32 7.92
CA ASP A 121 -13.07 -12.11 7.26
C ASP A 121 -13.15 -10.98 6.22
N VAL A 122 -14.26 -10.87 5.49
CA VAL A 122 -14.55 -9.75 4.59
C VAL A 122 -14.66 -8.44 5.37
N ILE A 123 -15.40 -8.42 6.48
CA ILE A 123 -15.50 -7.24 7.35
C ILE A 123 -14.11 -6.84 7.88
N ARG A 124 -13.30 -7.79 8.33
CA ARG A 124 -11.94 -7.53 8.79
C ARG A 124 -11.06 -6.93 7.70
N ASN A 125 -11.18 -7.42 6.45
CA ASN A 125 -10.47 -6.84 5.32
C ASN A 125 -10.86 -5.37 5.10
N TYR A 126 -12.17 -5.05 5.10
CA TYR A 126 -12.64 -3.67 4.98
C TYR A 126 -12.17 -2.79 6.15
N LEU A 127 -12.28 -3.28 7.39
CA LEU A 127 -11.80 -2.54 8.56
C LEU A 127 -10.29 -2.28 8.51
N SER A 128 -9.50 -3.21 8.00
CA SER A 128 -8.06 -3.01 7.83
C SER A 128 -7.75 -1.92 6.80
N LYS A 129 -8.51 -1.84 5.71
CA LYS A 129 -8.42 -0.75 4.73
C LYS A 129 -8.86 0.60 5.33
N THR A 130 -9.98 0.61 6.04
CA THR A 130 -10.46 1.82 6.73
C THR A 130 -9.43 2.33 7.73
N SER A 131 -8.84 1.44 8.53
CA SER A 131 -7.78 1.80 9.48
C SER A 131 -6.55 2.38 8.78
N TYR A 132 -6.17 1.85 7.62
CA TYR A 132 -5.13 2.42 6.78
C TYR A 132 -5.48 3.86 6.36
N TYR A 133 -6.68 4.13 5.86
CA TYR A 133 -7.08 5.47 5.44
C TYR A 133 -7.16 6.46 6.60
N MET A 134 -7.71 6.05 7.74
CA MET A 134 -7.73 6.88 8.95
C MET A 134 -6.31 7.28 9.35
N ARG A 135 -5.35 6.34 9.25
CA ARG A 135 -3.96 6.65 9.53
C ARG A 135 -3.34 7.58 8.49
N GLN A 136 -3.65 7.41 7.19
CA GLN A 136 -3.19 8.33 6.15
C GLN A 136 -3.66 9.77 6.40
N VAL A 137 -4.91 9.97 6.81
CA VAL A 137 -5.43 11.30 7.19
C VAL A 137 -4.63 11.87 8.36
N ALA A 138 -4.44 11.09 9.43
CA ALA A 138 -3.66 11.53 10.58
C ALA A 138 -2.19 11.85 10.22
N GLU A 139 -1.55 11.04 9.36
CA GLU A 139 -0.18 11.31 8.88
C GLU A 139 -0.12 12.65 8.11
N MET A 140 -1.13 12.96 7.31
CA MET A 140 -1.19 14.23 6.57
C MET A 140 -1.39 15.44 7.48
N ASP A 141 -2.18 15.29 8.54
CA ASP A 141 -2.48 16.37 9.49
C ASP A 141 -1.31 16.69 10.44
N TYR A 142 -0.60 15.65 10.91
CA TYR A 142 0.39 15.79 11.98
C TYR A 142 1.83 15.92 11.49
N PHE A 143 2.18 15.39 10.31
CA PHE A 143 3.57 15.32 9.88
C PHE A 143 3.82 16.08 8.59
N ASN A 144 4.95 16.82 8.55
CA ASN A 144 5.37 17.43 7.30
C ASN A 144 5.72 16.35 6.23
N PRO A 145 5.72 16.72 4.94
CA PRO A 145 5.92 15.77 3.84
C PRO A 145 7.21 14.95 3.93
N ALA A 146 8.30 15.54 4.40
CA ALA A 146 9.59 14.84 4.50
C ALA A 146 9.58 13.79 5.61
N VAL A 147 8.97 14.11 6.75
CA VAL A 147 8.80 13.16 7.86
C VAL A 147 7.89 12.00 7.44
N ARG A 148 6.82 12.25 6.70
CA ARG A 148 5.97 11.16 6.16
C ARG A 148 6.74 10.18 5.28
N VAL A 149 7.67 10.67 4.45
CA VAL A 149 8.56 9.82 3.66
C VAL A 149 9.43 8.94 4.57
N ILE A 150 10.05 9.53 5.61
CA ILE A 150 10.90 8.79 6.55
C ILE A 150 10.09 7.75 7.32
N ARG A 151 8.89 8.09 7.76
CA ARG A 151 7.97 7.19 8.47
C ARG A 151 7.57 6.00 7.60
N LEU A 152 7.25 6.22 6.32
CA LEU A 152 6.98 5.14 5.36
C LEU A 152 8.18 4.21 5.23
N LEU A 153 9.39 4.75 5.05
CA LEU A 153 10.62 3.96 4.92
C LEU A 153 10.91 3.15 6.19
N TYR A 154 10.75 3.76 7.36
CA TYR A 154 10.91 3.08 8.65
C TYR A 154 9.91 1.91 8.80
N GLU A 155 8.64 2.12 8.48
CA GLU A 155 7.62 1.06 8.55
C GLU A 155 7.87 -0.06 7.54
N LEU A 156 8.34 0.26 6.33
CA LEU A 156 8.75 -0.75 5.35
C LEU A 156 9.86 -1.64 5.91
N CYS A 157 10.87 -1.04 6.55
CA CYS A 157 11.98 -1.79 7.15
C CYS A 157 11.51 -2.67 8.31
N ASN A 158 10.63 -2.15 9.17
CA ASN A 158 10.09 -2.92 10.29
C ASN A 158 9.19 -4.09 9.86
N SER A 159 8.42 -3.90 8.76
CA SER A 159 7.42 -4.89 8.34
C SER A 159 7.96 -5.93 7.36
N LYS A 160 8.92 -5.55 6.53
CA LYS A 160 9.43 -6.36 5.40
C LYS A 160 10.95 -6.52 5.40
N GLY A 161 11.64 -5.90 6.37
CA GLY A 161 13.10 -5.92 6.42
C GLY A 161 13.63 -7.26 6.87
N THR A 162 14.71 -7.71 6.23
CA THR A 162 15.54 -8.83 6.64
C THR A 162 16.81 -8.26 7.29
N ALA A 163 17.05 -8.62 8.54
CA ALA A 163 18.25 -8.19 9.25
C ALA A 163 19.48 -8.94 8.73
N GLU A 164 20.50 -8.20 8.34
CA GLU A 164 21.83 -8.68 7.99
C GLU A 164 22.84 -8.21 9.06
N THR A 165 24.09 -8.65 8.97
CA THR A 165 25.11 -8.37 10.01
C THR A 165 25.30 -6.85 10.27
N ASN A 166 25.28 -6.03 9.21
CA ASN A 166 25.60 -4.60 9.29
C ASN A 166 24.50 -3.68 8.73
N TYR A 167 23.38 -4.21 8.25
CA TYR A 167 22.28 -3.44 7.67
C TYR A 167 20.99 -4.25 7.70
N CYS A 168 19.89 -3.58 7.49
CA CYS A 168 18.60 -4.21 7.19
C CYS A 168 18.31 -4.04 5.71
N GLU A 169 18.00 -5.11 5.00
CA GLU A 169 17.62 -5.09 3.59
C GLU A 169 16.09 -5.22 3.46
N VAL A 170 15.51 -4.39 2.60
CA VAL A 170 14.10 -4.49 2.21
C VAL A 170 14.03 -4.64 0.71
N ASN A 171 13.43 -5.74 0.24
CA ASN A 171 12.99 -5.81 -1.14
C ASN A 171 11.78 -4.89 -1.33
N ASN A 172 11.92 -3.88 -2.16
CA ASN A 172 10.91 -2.87 -2.34
C ASN A 172 10.85 -2.38 -3.79
N ASP A 173 9.76 -2.68 -4.45
CA ASP A 173 9.43 -2.27 -5.81
C ASP A 173 8.83 -0.85 -5.92
N LEU A 174 8.71 -0.12 -4.79
CA LEU A 174 8.18 1.23 -4.80
C LEU A 174 9.15 2.20 -5.50
N SER A 175 8.68 2.79 -6.58
CA SER A 175 9.36 3.90 -7.25
C SER A 175 9.33 5.18 -6.40
N LEU A 176 10.11 6.19 -6.77
CA LEU A 176 10.01 7.52 -6.13
C LEU A 176 8.61 8.12 -6.31
N THR A 177 7.99 7.86 -7.45
CA THR A 177 6.61 8.28 -7.74
C THR A 177 5.63 7.58 -6.78
N SER A 178 5.74 6.26 -6.60
CA SER A 178 4.89 5.53 -5.67
C SER A 178 5.06 6.00 -4.22
N ILE A 179 6.31 6.31 -3.79
CA ILE A 179 6.56 6.90 -2.48
C ILE A 179 5.88 8.28 -2.35
N SER A 180 5.97 9.10 -3.41
CA SER A 180 5.29 10.41 -3.49
C SER A 180 3.78 10.27 -3.34
N GLU A 181 3.17 9.34 -4.08
CA GLU A 181 1.73 9.08 -4.05
C GLU A 181 1.26 8.57 -2.68
N ILE A 182 1.97 7.60 -2.09
CA ILE A 182 1.62 7.03 -0.77
C ILE A 182 1.71 8.09 0.32
N THR A 183 2.76 8.91 0.30
CA THR A 183 3.03 9.87 1.36
C THR A 183 2.34 11.22 1.15
N GLY A 184 1.79 11.48 -0.04
CA GLY A 184 1.31 12.80 -0.43
C GLY A 184 2.42 13.87 -0.42
N ALA A 185 3.69 13.47 -0.49
CA ALA A 185 4.83 14.37 -0.58
C ALA A 185 5.18 14.63 -2.05
N HIS A 186 5.53 15.85 -2.40
CA HIS A 186 5.99 16.15 -3.75
C HIS A 186 7.27 15.35 -4.07
N TYR A 187 7.43 14.91 -5.33
CA TYR A 187 8.57 14.10 -5.79
C TYR A 187 9.95 14.69 -5.39
N VAL A 188 10.10 16.03 -5.47
CA VAL A 188 11.32 16.71 -5.04
C VAL A 188 11.59 16.52 -3.53
N THR A 189 10.54 16.52 -2.70
CA THR A 189 10.67 16.26 -1.27
C THR A 189 11.12 14.84 -1.00
N VAL A 190 10.57 13.86 -1.71
CA VAL A 190 10.99 12.44 -1.64
C VAL A 190 12.47 12.32 -2.00
N SER A 191 12.89 12.92 -3.13
CA SER A 191 14.28 12.89 -3.59
C SER A 191 15.24 13.54 -2.59
N LYS A 192 14.85 14.70 -2.00
CA LYS A 192 15.65 15.39 -0.97
C LYS A 192 15.76 14.54 0.31
N ALA A 193 14.67 13.91 0.75
CA ALA A 193 14.67 13.05 1.93
C ALA A 193 15.61 11.85 1.75
N LEU A 194 15.51 11.13 0.62
CA LEU A 194 16.39 10.02 0.31
C LEU A 194 17.86 10.47 0.17
N GLY A 195 18.11 11.62 -0.46
CA GLY A 195 19.43 12.21 -0.56
C GLY A 195 20.04 12.56 0.79
N TYR A 196 19.24 13.09 1.73
CA TYR A 196 19.67 13.35 3.11
C TYR A 196 20.04 12.04 3.81
N LEU A 197 19.16 11.04 3.80
CA LEU A 197 19.39 9.74 4.45
C LEU A 197 20.66 9.06 3.93
N LYS A 198 20.90 9.13 2.60
CA LYS A 198 22.10 8.58 1.97
C LYS A 198 23.37 9.31 2.41
N ARG A 199 23.38 10.66 2.40
CA ARG A 199 24.54 11.47 2.82
C ARG A 199 24.93 11.22 4.27
N HIS A 200 23.96 10.94 5.13
CA HIS A 200 24.18 10.67 6.56
C HIS A 200 24.38 9.18 6.88
N HIS A 201 24.55 8.33 5.84
CA HIS A 201 24.73 6.88 5.99
C HIS A 201 23.64 6.19 6.84
N ILE A 202 22.39 6.68 6.78
CA ILE A 202 21.25 6.12 7.49
C ILE A 202 20.56 5.07 6.64
N LEU A 203 20.27 5.43 5.38
CA LEU A 203 19.55 4.58 4.43
C LEU A 203 19.95 4.91 2.99
N GLU A 204 20.02 3.89 2.14
CA GLU A 204 20.18 4.05 0.70
C GLU A 204 19.15 3.21 -0.05
N LYS A 205 18.48 3.82 -1.04
CA LYS A 205 17.60 3.12 -1.98
C LYS A 205 18.35 2.86 -3.28
N LYS A 206 18.47 1.57 -3.67
CA LYS A 206 19.08 1.11 -4.92
C LYS A 206 18.07 0.27 -5.71
N ARG A 207 17.57 0.77 -6.84
CA ARG A 207 16.57 0.07 -7.68
C ARG A 207 15.40 -0.46 -6.82
N GLU A 208 15.27 -1.78 -6.72
CA GLU A 208 14.19 -2.48 -6.01
C GLU A 208 14.57 -2.84 -4.56
N LYS A 209 15.68 -2.30 -4.04
CA LYS A 209 16.14 -2.58 -2.68
C LYS A 209 16.33 -1.30 -1.87
N ILE A 210 16.06 -1.40 -0.59
CA ILE A 210 16.38 -0.39 0.42
C ILE A 210 17.35 -1.03 1.40
N PHE A 211 18.47 -0.35 1.65
CA PHE A 211 19.48 -0.73 2.63
C PHE A 211 19.43 0.27 3.78
N VAL A 212 19.18 -0.20 4.99
CA VAL A 212 19.17 0.63 6.19
C VAL A 212 20.37 0.27 7.04
N TYR A 213 21.25 1.25 7.22
CA TYR A 213 22.50 1.10 7.96
C TYR A 213 22.35 1.51 9.43
N ASP A 214 21.40 2.40 9.74
CA ASP A 214 21.16 2.91 11.10
C ASP A 214 19.63 3.01 11.37
N MET A 215 19.07 1.93 11.92
CA MET A 215 17.64 1.84 12.25
C MET A 215 17.24 2.76 13.40
N GLU A 216 18.11 2.97 14.38
CA GLU A 216 17.82 3.83 15.53
C GLU A 216 17.74 5.30 15.08
N LYS A 217 18.70 5.73 14.27
CA LYS A 217 18.69 7.08 13.71
C LYS A 217 17.51 7.30 12.76
N LEU A 218 17.18 6.30 11.93
CA LEU A 218 15.98 6.36 11.08
C LEU A 218 14.72 6.50 11.94
N LYS A 219 14.62 5.77 13.06
CA LYS A 219 13.52 5.86 14.01
C LYS A 219 13.42 7.24 14.66
N MET A 220 14.54 7.79 15.11
CA MET A 220 14.57 9.15 15.71
C MET A 220 14.00 10.18 14.74
N LEU A 221 14.38 10.13 13.48
CA LEU A 221 13.90 11.04 12.43
C LEU A 221 12.39 10.95 12.18
N THR A 222 11.71 9.87 12.56
CA THR A 222 10.23 9.75 12.43
C THR A 222 9.46 10.70 13.32
N HIS A 223 10.09 11.32 14.31
CA HIS A 223 9.49 12.24 15.29
C HIS A 223 9.99 13.68 15.14
N GLU A 224 10.96 13.93 14.27
CA GLU A 224 11.48 15.29 14.07
C GLU A 224 10.49 16.15 13.28
N THR A 225 10.28 17.39 13.75
CA THR A 225 9.37 18.35 13.12
C THR A 225 10.03 19.20 12.03
N HIS A 226 11.39 19.25 11.95
CA HIS A 226 12.14 20.22 11.15
C HIS A 226 13.28 19.65 10.29
N ILE A 227 13.14 18.47 9.73
CA ILE A 227 14.22 17.77 9.01
C ILE A 227 14.77 18.56 7.78
N PHE A 228 14.03 19.51 7.20
CA PHE A 228 14.41 20.21 5.95
C PHE A 228 14.01 21.69 5.90
N THR A 229 13.83 22.37 7.01
CA THR A 229 13.78 23.83 7.00
C THR A 229 15.20 24.32 6.75
N GLY A 230 15.50 24.55 5.45
CA GLY A 230 16.80 25.02 5.03
C GLY A 230 17.12 26.40 5.61
N HIS A 231 17.88 26.42 6.66
CA HIS A 231 18.88 27.42 6.96
C HIS A 231 20.14 26.64 7.36
N GLU A 232 20.94 26.25 6.37
CA GLU A 232 22.37 26.21 6.60
C GLU A 232 22.75 27.64 6.97
N SER A 233 22.79 27.94 8.27
CA SER A 233 23.52 29.11 8.77
C SER A 233 24.96 28.86 8.38
N ASN A 234 25.44 29.53 7.33
CA ASN A 234 26.87 29.67 7.06
C ASN A 234 27.52 30.11 8.37
N PRO A 235 28.54 29.43 8.87
CA PRO A 235 29.37 30.01 9.91
C PRO A 235 30.05 31.23 9.27
N VAL A 236 29.64 32.41 9.73
CA VAL A 236 30.36 33.65 9.46
C VAL A 236 31.74 33.51 10.09
N SER A 237 32.73 33.60 9.20
CA SER A 237 34.15 33.69 9.48
C SER A 237 34.51 34.73 10.54
#